data_33d6410733845fab3710b94d85a846b7
#
_entry.id   33d6410733845fab3710b94d85a846b7
#
_cell.length_a   1.000
_cell.length_b   1.000
_cell.length_c   1.000
_cell.angle_alpha   90.00
_cell.angle_beta   90.00
_cell.angle_gamma   90.00
#
_symmetry.space_group_name_H-M   'P 1'
#
loop_
_entity.id
_entity.type
_entity.pdbx_description
1 polymer ?
#
loop_
_entity_poly.entity_id
_entity_poly.type
_entity_poly.pdbx_seq_one_letter_code
_entity_poly.pdbx_strand_id
1 'polypeptide(L)'
;MGSEMCIRDRPDGNLVLKTADVDLTVTVIHSRKLNIKTLAEITIGMEKCVGEELTTDIEGENPVFKKTKEEELLKVFATGKDTYRIKEEVSLSGTKENIGTILWTDVTGGKADTQIGTDELLIQGELNIFCLYESVEEKTDWINRTVPYEGRIECMGTVPGMYHQASLNLTDVNVEARMDENGEMRILGIEATLEVRLVVYEEEKIQILEDMYMLDHVCVPDIKEKKCFRLKLQNHSKCRIAEELTLPELKDNILQICYCKGKIQPESTKAEEDGIHIEGVLHLMFLYVREDDQMPFGVWQGMVPFTYLLENGGGEPEAEELDWTVEQLSVGLMGNGEVEVKAVLAFNCFQKEPVMVQNIESAKFTPMSTEELENRPGIVGYFVKNGDTLWNLAKKYNTTCLLYTSPSPRDPKTS
;
A
#
# COMPACT_ATOMS: atom_id res chain seq x y z
N MET A 1 -28.07 14.63 -27.98
CA MET A 1 -26.77 15.24 -28.31
C MET A 1 -25.75 14.57 -27.39
N GLY A 2 -25.09 13.55 -27.91
CA GLY A 2 -24.02 12.89 -27.19
C GLY A 2 -22.76 13.74 -27.32
N SER A 3 -22.20 14.19 -26.21
CA SER A 3 -20.86 14.74 -26.22
C SER A 3 -19.87 13.58 -26.30
N GLU A 4 -19.35 13.31 -27.48
CA GLU A 4 -18.13 12.53 -27.64
C GLU A 4 -16.99 13.32 -26.98
N MET A 5 -16.65 12.91 -25.76
CA MET A 5 -15.44 13.37 -25.11
C MET A 5 -14.27 12.68 -25.84
N CYS A 6 -13.67 13.39 -26.79
CA CYS A 6 -12.47 12.94 -27.48
C CYS A 6 -11.34 12.79 -26.47
N ILE A 7 -11.11 11.57 -26.00
CA ILE A 7 -9.86 11.18 -25.31
C ILE A 7 -8.77 11.12 -26.37
N ARG A 8 -8.17 12.27 -26.71
CA ARG A 8 -7.16 12.36 -27.77
C ARG A 8 -5.73 12.18 -27.30
N ASP A 9 -5.49 12.29 -26.00
CA ASP A 9 -4.16 12.01 -25.44
C ASP A 9 -4.36 11.12 -24.21
N ARG A 10 -3.91 9.87 -24.28
CA ARG A 10 -3.76 9.06 -23.04
C ARG A 10 -2.63 9.72 -22.26
N PRO A 11 -2.90 10.26 -21.06
CA PRO A 11 -1.81 10.74 -20.23
C PRO A 11 -0.91 9.52 -19.91
N ASP A 12 0.41 9.68 -20.08
CA ASP A 12 1.38 8.70 -19.62
C ASP A 12 1.31 8.62 -18.09
N GLY A 13 0.53 7.71 -17.55
CA GLY A 13 0.34 7.52 -16.12
C GLY A 13 -0.89 6.66 -15.80
N ASN A 14 -0.88 6.06 -14.61
CA ASN A 14 -2.01 5.33 -14.08
C ASN A 14 -2.99 6.29 -13.41
N LEU A 15 -4.23 6.32 -13.89
CA LEU A 15 -5.31 7.05 -13.21
C LEU A 15 -5.71 6.30 -11.93
N VAL A 16 -5.63 6.98 -10.80
CA VAL A 16 -6.11 6.49 -9.50
C VAL A 16 -7.38 7.23 -9.15
N LEU A 17 -8.44 6.49 -8.96
CA LEU A 17 -9.74 7.01 -8.55
C LEU A 17 -10.04 6.45 -7.16
N LYS A 18 -10.18 7.35 -6.17
CA LYS A 18 -10.65 6.99 -4.84
C LYS A 18 -12.04 7.60 -4.65
N THR A 19 -12.98 6.79 -4.19
CA THR A 19 -14.34 7.26 -3.89
C THR A 19 -14.64 7.03 -2.42
N ALA A 20 -15.24 8.02 -1.78
CA ALA A 20 -15.74 7.90 -0.42
C ALA A 20 -17.20 8.37 -0.38
N ASP A 21 -18.06 7.59 0.28
CA ASP A 21 -19.41 8.01 0.60
C ASP A 21 -19.33 8.91 1.84
N VAL A 22 -19.70 10.18 1.67
CA VAL A 22 -19.68 11.17 2.76
C VAL A 22 -20.99 11.14 3.51
N ASP A 23 -22.12 11.01 2.78
CA ASP A 23 -23.46 10.94 3.37
C ASP A 23 -24.39 10.11 2.48
N LEU A 24 -25.21 9.29 3.11
CA LEU A 24 -26.25 8.51 2.46
C LEU A 24 -27.53 8.57 3.28
N THR A 25 -28.54 9.27 2.75
CA THR A 25 -29.86 9.36 3.37
C THR A 25 -30.87 8.60 2.52
N VAL A 26 -31.54 7.63 3.14
CA VAL A 26 -32.65 6.87 2.52
C VAL A 26 -33.95 7.21 3.26
N THR A 27 -34.94 7.75 2.56
CA THR A 27 -36.25 8.09 3.13
C THR A 27 -37.35 7.33 2.42
N VAL A 28 -38.18 6.62 3.16
CA VAL A 28 -39.36 5.96 2.62
C VAL A 28 -40.47 7.00 2.46
N ILE A 29 -40.90 7.26 1.22
CA ILE A 29 -42.02 8.17 0.94
C ILE A 29 -43.35 7.43 1.08
N HIS A 30 -43.44 6.23 0.55
CA HIS A 30 -44.54 5.27 0.71
C HIS A 30 -44.10 3.89 0.29
N SER A 31 -44.94 2.85 0.46
CA SER A 31 -44.62 1.41 0.26
C SER A 31 -43.97 1.05 -1.08
N ARG A 32 -43.99 1.94 -2.08
CA ARG A 32 -43.42 1.70 -3.41
C ARG A 32 -42.47 2.80 -3.88
N LYS A 33 -42.09 3.73 -3.00
CA LYS A 33 -41.24 4.86 -3.37
C LYS A 33 -40.25 5.22 -2.27
N LEU A 34 -38.99 5.14 -2.60
CA LEU A 34 -37.87 5.60 -1.78
C LEU A 34 -37.31 6.90 -2.35
N ASN A 35 -36.83 7.76 -1.48
CA ASN A 35 -35.99 8.89 -1.84
C ASN A 35 -34.58 8.62 -1.30
N ILE A 36 -33.61 8.56 -2.21
CA ILE A 36 -32.19 8.31 -1.87
C ILE A 36 -31.43 9.58 -2.21
N LYS A 37 -30.71 10.11 -1.24
CA LYS A 37 -29.76 11.20 -1.40
C LYS A 37 -28.39 10.70 -0.97
N THR A 38 -27.40 10.91 -1.82
CA THR A 38 -26.01 10.58 -1.49
C THR A 38 -25.11 11.76 -1.81
N LEU A 39 -24.11 11.96 -0.99
CA LEU A 39 -22.96 12.82 -1.22
C LEU A 39 -21.75 11.92 -1.33
N ALA A 40 -21.11 11.92 -2.49
CA ALA A 40 -19.89 11.16 -2.71
C ALA A 40 -18.72 12.11 -2.97
N GLU A 41 -17.60 11.86 -2.32
CA GLU A 41 -16.33 12.51 -2.61
C GLU A 41 -15.54 11.64 -3.59
N ILE A 42 -15.06 12.28 -4.66
CA ILE A 42 -14.27 11.61 -5.69
C ILE A 42 -12.90 12.28 -5.76
N THR A 43 -11.87 11.56 -5.34
CA THR A 43 -10.48 11.99 -5.47
C THR A 43 -9.88 11.37 -6.72
N ILE A 44 -9.41 12.20 -7.64
CA ILE A 44 -8.76 11.77 -8.87
C ILE A 44 -7.28 12.10 -8.78
N GLY A 45 -6.43 11.09 -8.85
CA GLY A 45 -4.99 11.20 -8.89
C GLY A 45 -4.41 10.57 -10.16
N MET A 46 -3.21 10.98 -10.52
CA MET A 46 -2.45 10.36 -11.58
C MET A 46 -1.09 9.96 -11.03
N GLU A 47 -0.80 8.68 -11.08
CA GLU A 47 0.51 8.13 -10.74
C GLU A 47 1.32 7.93 -12.00
N LYS A 48 2.52 8.51 -12.02
CA LYS A 48 3.48 8.34 -13.10
C LYS A 48 4.80 7.82 -12.53
N CYS A 49 5.23 6.66 -13.01
CA CYS A 49 6.61 6.23 -12.81
C CYS A 49 7.51 7.03 -13.73
N VAL A 50 8.37 7.87 -13.17
CA VAL A 50 9.40 8.58 -13.91
C VAL A 50 10.72 7.90 -13.59
N GLY A 51 11.36 7.34 -14.63
CA GLY A 51 12.71 6.81 -14.50
C GLY A 51 13.72 7.95 -14.42
N GLU A 52 14.57 7.95 -13.41
CA GLU A 52 15.74 8.81 -13.32
C GLU A 52 16.97 8.04 -13.79
N GLU A 53 17.70 8.61 -14.78
CA GLU A 53 18.96 8.04 -15.23
C GLU A 53 20.09 8.54 -14.33
N LEU A 54 20.84 7.60 -13.74
CA LEU A 54 22.01 7.88 -12.92
C LEU A 54 23.27 7.42 -13.64
N THR A 55 24.27 8.31 -13.68
CA THR A 55 25.55 8.02 -14.32
C THR A 55 26.40 7.18 -13.37
N THR A 56 26.69 5.96 -13.78
CA THR A 56 27.52 5.02 -13.02
C THR A 56 28.97 5.03 -13.45
N ASP A 57 29.20 5.33 -14.75
CA ASP A 57 30.55 5.33 -15.32
C ASP A 57 30.65 6.32 -16.47
N ILE A 58 31.87 6.64 -16.87
CA ILE A 58 32.21 7.44 -18.04
C ILE A 58 33.42 6.82 -18.72
N GLU A 59 33.36 6.72 -20.02
CA GLU A 59 34.47 6.24 -20.85
C GLU A 59 34.99 7.40 -21.70
N GLY A 60 36.29 7.47 -21.93
CA GLY A 60 36.96 8.45 -22.75
C GLY A 60 38.20 7.90 -23.40
N GLU A 61 38.71 8.58 -24.43
CA GLU A 61 39.95 8.19 -25.13
C GLU A 61 41.18 8.23 -24.21
N ASN A 62 41.18 9.11 -23.20
CA ASN A 62 42.25 9.27 -22.21
C ASN A 62 41.80 8.76 -20.84
N PRO A 63 42.76 8.32 -19.98
CA PRO A 63 42.43 7.81 -18.65
C PRO A 63 41.73 8.86 -17.77
N VAL A 64 40.51 8.54 -17.38
CA VAL A 64 39.72 9.34 -16.44
C VAL A 64 39.82 8.72 -15.05
N PHE A 65 40.20 9.53 -14.05
CA PHE A 65 40.14 9.15 -12.65
C PHE A 65 38.73 9.43 -12.14
N LYS A 66 38.11 8.42 -11.52
CA LYS A 66 36.70 8.42 -11.13
C LYS A 66 36.57 8.23 -9.64
N LYS A 67 35.66 8.97 -9.04
CA LYS A 67 35.21 8.80 -7.66
C LYS A 67 33.75 8.39 -7.70
N THR A 68 33.43 7.24 -7.15
CA THR A 68 32.06 6.74 -7.05
C THR A 68 31.61 6.75 -5.60
N LYS A 69 30.31 6.87 -5.41
CA LYS A 69 29.62 6.71 -4.15
C LYS A 69 28.59 5.60 -4.27
N GLU A 70 28.60 4.68 -3.31
CA GLU A 70 27.57 3.65 -3.25
C GLU A 70 26.31 4.20 -2.57
N GLU A 71 25.20 4.08 -3.24
CA GLU A 71 23.87 4.40 -2.72
C GLU A 71 22.96 3.18 -2.87
N GLU A 72 22.16 2.93 -1.85
CA GLU A 72 21.12 1.90 -1.85
C GLU A 72 19.79 2.59 -2.14
N LEU A 73 19.23 2.32 -3.31
CA LEU A 73 18.05 3.02 -3.84
C LEU A 73 16.92 2.03 -4.13
N LEU A 74 15.70 2.51 -3.89
CA LEU A 74 14.48 1.77 -4.20
C LEU A 74 14.07 2.02 -5.65
N LYS A 75 14.03 0.95 -6.42
CA LYS A 75 13.64 0.94 -7.83
C LYS A 75 12.28 0.27 -7.98
N VAL A 76 11.40 0.86 -8.79
CA VAL A 76 10.19 0.16 -9.23
C VAL A 76 10.61 -0.93 -10.22
N PHE A 77 10.44 -2.18 -9.83
CA PHE A 77 10.75 -3.34 -10.67
C PHE A 77 9.62 -3.60 -11.67
N ALA A 78 8.37 -3.66 -11.18
CA ALA A 78 7.20 -3.90 -12.02
C ALA A 78 5.96 -3.20 -11.47
N THR A 79 5.06 -2.84 -12.36
CA THR A 79 3.71 -2.38 -12.02
C THR A 79 2.70 -3.16 -12.85
N GLY A 80 1.60 -3.55 -12.21
CA GLY A 80 0.58 -4.33 -12.89
C GLY A 80 -0.82 -4.13 -12.34
N LYS A 81 -1.80 -4.45 -13.20
CA LYS A 81 -3.20 -4.61 -12.84
C LYS A 81 -3.67 -5.92 -13.40
N ASP A 82 -4.29 -6.72 -12.58
CA ASP A 82 -4.87 -7.99 -12.98
C ASP A 82 -6.15 -8.29 -12.19
N THR A 83 -6.83 -9.36 -12.56
CA THR A 83 -8.06 -9.77 -11.91
C THR A 83 -8.00 -11.26 -11.58
N TYR A 84 -8.41 -11.60 -10.38
CA TYR A 84 -8.59 -12.97 -9.95
C TYR A 84 -10.07 -13.27 -9.70
N ARG A 85 -10.59 -14.34 -10.32
CA ARG A 85 -11.97 -14.76 -10.13
C ARG A 85 -12.08 -15.77 -9.01
N ILE A 86 -12.88 -15.42 -8.00
CA ILE A 86 -13.19 -16.27 -6.86
C ILE A 86 -14.52 -16.97 -7.17
N LYS A 87 -14.54 -18.29 -6.99
CA LYS A 87 -15.76 -19.12 -7.11
C LYS A 87 -15.79 -20.07 -5.93
N GLU A 88 -16.78 -19.86 -5.08
CA GLU A 88 -16.93 -20.61 -3.84
C GLU A 88 -18.37 -21.10 -3.67
N GLU A 89 -18.54 -22.16 -2.91
CA GLU A 89 -19.84 -22.71 -2.58
C GLU A 89 -19.99 -22.91 -1.08
N VAL A 90 -21.10 -22.46 -0.54
CA VAL A 90 -21.45 -22.62 0.86
C VAL A 90 -22.70 -23.45 1.00
N SER A 91 -22.55 -24.65 1.55
CA SER A 91 -23.69 -25.52 1.84
C SER A 91 -24.39 -25.11 3.14
N LEU A 92 -25.74 -25.20 3.12
CA LEU A 92 -26.56 -25.03 4.33
C LEU A 92 -26.29 -26.15 5.32
N SER A 93 -26.28 -25.78 6.61
CA SER A 93 -26.28 -26.80 7.67
C SER A 93 -27.56 -27.63 7.64
N GLY A 94 -27.49 -28.87 8.08
CA GLY A 94 -28.64 -29.78 8.10
C GLY A 94 -29.85 -29.29 8.92
N THR A 95 -29.66 -28.31 9.79
CA THR A 95 -30.72 -27.71 10.63
C THR A 95 -31.47 -26.56 9.95
N LYS A 96 -30.98 -26.07 8.79
CA LYS A 96 -31.61 -24.97 8.06
C LYS A 96 -32.50 -25.51 6.95
N GLU A 97 -33.60 -24.81 6.71
CA GLU A 97 -34.55 -25.13 5.63
C GLU A 97 -33.99 -24.71 4.27
N ASN A 98 -34.54 -25.30 3.20
CA ASN A 98 -34.14 -25.00 1.83
C ASN A 98 -34.37 -23.53 1.46
N ILE A 99 -33.53 -22.95 0.64
CA ILE A 99 -33.64 -21.58 0.17
C ILE A 99 -34.83 -21.49 -0.81
N GLY A 100 -35.79 -20.66 -0.48
CA GLY A 100 -36.89 -20.28 -1.38
C GLY A 100 -36.49 -19.06 -2.20
N THR A 101 -36.28 -17.95 -1.54
CA THR A 101 -35.93 -16.66 -2.17
C THR A 101 -34.83 -15.98 -1.40
N ILE A 102 -33.79 -15.52 -2.09
CA ILE A 102 -32.77 -14.65 -1.49
C ILE A 102 -33.35 -13.23 -1.36
N LEU A 103 -33.35 -12.69 -0.13
CA LEU A 103 -33.86 -11.38 0.18
C LEU A 103 -32.77 -10.31 0.14
N TRP A 104 -31.61 -10.65 0.67
CA TRP A 104 -30.45 -9.74 0.72
C TRP A 104 -29.15 -10.51 0.87
N THR A 105 -28.10 -10.03 0.20
CA THR A 105 -26.75 -10.57 0.33
C THR A 105 -25.74 -9.44 0.54
N ASP A 106 -24.72 -9.70 1.32
CA ASP A 106 -23.53 -8.88 1.40
C ASP A 106 -22.29 -9.78 1.43
N VAL A 107 -21.32 -9.48 0.57
CA VAL A 107 -20.04 -10.17 0.51
C VAL A 107 -18.94 -9.14 0.59
N THR A 108 -18.09 -9.28 1.60
CA THR A 108 -16.99 -8.36 1.85
C THR A 108 -15.69 -9.13 1.97
N GLY A 109 -14.58 -8.49 1.55
CA GLY A 109 -13.25 -8.98 1.86
C GLY A 109 -13.01 -8.91 3.37
N GLY A 110 -12.48 -10.00 3.93
CA GLY A 110 -11.93 -10.05 5.28
C GLY A 110 -10.41 -9.84 5.26
N LYS A 111 -9.71 -10.60 6.12
CA LYS A 111 -8.24 -10.64 6.10
C LYS A 111 -7.74 -11.02 4.72
N ALA A 112 -6.72 -10.32 4.24
CA ALA A 112 -6.01 -10.67 3.02
C ALA A 112 -4.51 -10.42 3.19
N ASP A 113 -3.72 -11.43 2.86
CA ASP A 113 -2.26 -11.39 2.87
C ASP A 113 -1.75 -11.59 1.45
N THR A 114 -0.70 -10.86 1.09
CA THR A 114 -0.04 -10.96 -0.21
C THR A 114 1.45 -11.23 -0.04
N GLN A 115 2.02 -12.06 -0.89
CA GLN A 115 3.44 -12.40 -0.86
C GLN A 115 4.01 -12.54 -2.26
N ILE A 116 5.18 -11.94 -2.50
CA ILE A 116 5.92 -12.14 -3.74
C ILE A 116 6.58 -13.51 -3.74
N GLY A 117 6.27 -14.29 -4.77
CA GLY A 117 6.91 -15.56 -5.10
C GLY A 117 7.86 -15.42 -6.30
N THR A 118 8.27 -16.56 -6.85
CA THR A 118 9.03 -16.60 -8.09
C THR A 118 8.08 -16.48 -9.26
N ASP A 119 8.19 -15.40 -10.03
CA ASP A 119 7.33 -15.05 -11.17
C ASP A 119 5.83 -14.91 -10.84
N GLU A 120 5.48 -14.77 -9.55
CA GLU A 120 4.07 -14.68 -9.13
C GLU A 120 3.85 -13.83 -7.88
N LEU A 121 2.65 -13.30 -7.75
CA LEU A 121 2.08 -12.80 -6.49
C LEU A 121 1.11 -13.85 -5.95
N LEU A 122 1.36 -14.31 -4.74
CA LEU A 122 0.45 -15.17 -3.98
C LEU A 122 -0.51 -14.29 -3.19
N ILE A 123 -1.80 -14.62 -3.23
CA ILE A 123 -2.85 -13.93 -2.50
C ILE A 123 -3.59 -14.96 -1.66
N GLN A 124 -3.66 -14.75 -0.36
CA GLN A 124 -4.46 -15.55 0.55
C GLN A 124 -5.41 -14.63 1.30
N GLY A 125 -6.70 -14.95 1.26
CA GLY A 125 -7.68 -14.09 1.89
C GLY A 125 -8.94 -14.82 2.31
N GLU A 126 -9.85 -14.05 2.89
CA GLU A 126 -11.15 -14.52 3.37
C GLU A 126 -12.27 -13.66 2.78
N LEU A 127 -13.36 -14.29 2.40
CA LEU A 127 -14.63 -13.64 2.08
C LEU A 127 -15.60 -13.81 3.24
N ASN A 128 -16.13 -12.71 3.74
CA ASN A 128 -17.25 -12.72 4.68
C ASN A 128 -18.56 -12.65 3.88
N ILE A 129 -19.36 -13.70 3.97
CA ILE A 129 -20.56 -13.89 3.20
C ILE A 129 -21.75 -13.85 4.13
N PHE A 130 -22.66 -12.93 3.89
CA PHE A 130 -23.96 -12.88 4.52
C PHE A 130 -25.07 -13.04 3.48
N CYS A 131 -26.05 -13.89 3.76
CA CYS A 131 -27.24 -14.07 2.95
C CYS A 131 -28.47 -14.17 3.85
N LEU A 132 -29.39 -13.24 3.69
CA LEU A 132 -30.74 -13.29 4.27
C LEU A 132 -31.67 -13.90 3.22
N TYR A 133 -32.39 -14.92 3.57
CA TYR A 133 -33.29 -15.61 2.65
C TYR A 133 -34.62 -16.00 3.29
N GLU A 134 -35.64 -16.19 2.48
CA GLU A 134 -36.88 -16.79 2.85
C GLU A 134 -36.84 -18.26 2.43
N SER A 135 -37.19 -19.18 3.34
CA SER A 135 -37.25 -20.60 3.08
C SER A 135 -38.49 -20.96 2.24
N VAL A 136 -38.56 -22.20 1.75
CA VAL A 136 -39.75 -22.71 1.04
C VAL A 136 -41.00 -22.80 1.94
N GLU A 137 -40.82 -22.72 3.27
CA GLU A 137 -41.91 -22.64 4.26
C GLU A 137 -42.26 -21.22 4.67
N GLU A 138 -41.82 -20.20 3.91
CA GLU A 138 -42.05 -18.77 4.14
C GLU A 138 -41.44 -18.25 5.49
N LYS A 139 -40.39 -18.91 6.00
CA LYS A 139 -39.65 -18.46 7.19
C LYS A 139 -38.37 -17.74 6.79
N THR A 140 -38.14 -16.65 7.42
CA THR A 140 -36.89 -15.91 7.19
C THR A 140 -35.76 -16.49 8.02
N ASP A 141 -34.63 -16.77 7.39
CA ASP A 141 -33.41 -17.27 8.01
C ASP A 141 -32.17 -16.65 7.33
N TRP A 142 -30.99 -16.86 7.85
CA TRP A 142 -29.77 -16.28 7.30
C TRP A 142 -28.59 -17.23 7.37
N ILE A 143 -27.63 -16.96 6.51
CA ILE A 143 -26.31 -17.59 6.49
C ILE A 143 -25.28 -16.50 6.74
N ASN A 144 -24.36 -16.72 7.67
CA ASN A 144 -23.20 -15.89 7.92
C ASN A 144 -21.99 -16.80 7.98
N ARG A 145 -21.07 -16.68 7.00
CA ARG A 145 -19.92 -17.55 6.84
C ARG A 145 -18.70 -16.78 6.35
N THR A 146 -17.53 -17.20 6.84
CA THR A 146 -16.25 -16.78 6.29
C THR A 146 -15.68 -17.94 5.48
N VAL A 147 -15.27 -17.67 4.25
CA VAL A 147 -14.73 -18.65 3.30
C VAL A 147 -13.33 -18.19 2.88
N PRO A 148 -12.30 -19.02 3.06
CA PRO A 148 -10.97 -18.69 2.60
C PRO A 148 -10.85 -18.81 1.08
N TYR A 149 -10.02 -17.99 0.46
CA TYR A 149 -9.62 -18.12 -0.94
C TYR A 149 -8.10 -17.98 -1.10
N GLU A 150 -7.58 -18.61 -2.16
CA GLU A 150 -6.18 -18.50 -2.54
C GLU A 150 -6.10 -18.18 -4.03
N GLY A 151 -5.33 -17.17 -4.39
CA GLY A 151 -5.14 -16.72 -5.76
C GLY A 151 -3.66 -16.56 -6.10
N ARG A 152 -3.38 -16.63 -7.41
CA ARG A 152 -2.05 -16.40 -7.96
C ARG A 152 -2.16 -15.49 -9.15
N ILE A 153 -1.29 -14.51 -9.21
CA ILE A 153 -1.18 -13.58 -10.32
C ILE A 153 0.23 -13.63 -10.86
N GLU A 154 0.35 -13.78 -12.16
CA GLU A 154 1.64 -13.84 -12.83
C GLU A 154 2.36 -12.48 -12.74
N CYS A 155 3.62 -12.50 -12.30
CA CYS A 155 4.48 -11.32 -12.22
C CYS A 155 5.91 -11.74 -12.60
N MET A 156 6.20 -11.74 -13.90
CA MET A 156 7.45 -12.25 -14.45
C MET A 156 8.68 -11.53 -13.92
N GLY A 157 9.70 -12.31 -13.54
CA GLY A 157 10.99 -11.83 -13.06
C GLY A 157 11.02 -11.51 -11.57
N THR A 158 9.90 -11.63 -10.85
CA THR A 158 9.91 -11.43 -9.40
C THR A 158 10.56 -12.59 -8.67
N VAL A 159 11.19 -12.28 -7.55
CA VAL A 159 11.79 -13.26 -6.65
C VAL A 159 11.36 -13.00 -5.21
N PRO A 160 11.30 -14.05 -4.36
CA PRO A 160 10.99 -13.89 -2.95
C PRO A 160 11.94 -12.91 -2.26
N GLY A 161 11.38 -12.01 -1.45
CA GLY A 161 12.14 -10.98 -0.74
C GLY A 161 12.08 -9.60 -1.39
N MET A 162 11.53 -9.46 -2.59
CA MET A 162 11.20 -8.16 -3.15
C MET A 162 10.07 -7.50 -2.36
N TYR A 163 10.12 -6.19 -2.24
CA TYR A 163 9.07 -5.40 -1.61
C TYR A 163 7.91 -5.19 -2.56
N HIS A 164 6.71 -5.08 -2.03
CA HIS A 164 5.55 -4.84 -2.87
C HIS A 164 4.45 -4.08 -2.13
N GLN A 165 3.62 -3.43 -2.90
CA GLN A 165 2.34 -2.88 -2.50
C GLN A 165 1.27 -3.50 -3.37
N ALA A 166 0.28 -4.12 -2.74
CA ALA A 166 -0.86 -4.70 -3.42
C ALA A 166 -2.15 -4.10 -2.87
N SER A 167 -2.96 -3.52 -3.75
CA SER A 167 -4.32 -3.07 -3.44
C SER A 167 -5.30 -4.07 -4.01
N LEU A 168 -6.14 -4.61 -3.14
CA LEU A 168 -7.13 -5.63 -3.46
C LEU A 168 -8.53 -5.03 -3.36
N ASN A 169 -9.29 -5.08 -4.44
CA ASN A 169 -10.65 -4.56 -4.48
C ASN A 169 -11.62 -5.63 -4.99
N LEU A 170 -12.66 -5.92 -4.20
CA LEU A 170 -13.67 -6.91 -4.56
C LEU A 170 -14.75 -6.23 -5.41
N THR A 171 -14.99 -6.79 -6.61
CA THR A 171 -15.95 -6.29 -7.58
C THR A 171 -16.79 -7.42 -8.15
N ASP A 172 -17.83 -7.09 -8.91
CA ASP A 172 -18.68 -8.05 -9.64
C ASP A 172 -19.16 -9.24 -8.80
N VAL A 173 -19.62 -8.93 -7.58
CA VAL A 173 -20.08 -9.95 -6.65
C VAL A 173 -21.46 -10.45 -7.06
N ASN A 174 -21.59 -11.76 -7.25
CA ASN A 174 -22.85 -12.44 -7.49
C ASN A 174 -23.04 -13.59 -6.50
N VAL A 175 -24.24 -13.68 -5.94
CA VAL A 175 -24.62 -14.76 -5.02
C VAL A 175 -25.92 -15.36 -5.51
N GLU A 176 -25.95 -16.66 -5.72
CA GLU A 176 -27.11 -17.37 -6.19
C GLU A 176 -27.37 -18.68 -5.41
N ALA A 177 -28.62 -19.04 -5.30
CA ALA A 177 -28.98 -20.34 -4.73
C ALA A 177 -28.85 -21.44 -5.80
N ARG A 178 -28.24 -22.57 -5.42
CA ARG A 178 -28.01 -23.74 -6.28
C ARG A 178 -28.57 -25.01 -5.64
N MET A 179 -28.88 -25.96 -6.46
CA MET A 179 -29.32 -27.29 -6.00
C MET A 179 -28.10 -28.11 -5.51
N ASP A 180 -28.31 -28.86 -4.44
CA ASP A 180 -27.37 -29.88 -4.01
C ASP A 180 -27.53 -31.18 -4.84
N GLU A 181 -26.77 -32.22 -4.47
CA GLU A 181 -26.83 -33.54 -5.14
C GLU A 181 -28.19 -34.21 -5.04
N ASN A 182 -29.02 -33.82 -4.08
CA ASN A 182 -30.38 -34.34 -3.89
C ASN A 182 -31.44 -33.54 -4.66
N GLY A 183 -31.04 -32.47 -5.34
CA GLY A 183 -31.95 -31.57 -6.05
C GLY A 183 -32.64 -30.54 -5.15
N GLU A 184 -32.14 -30.31 -3.95
CA GLU A 184 -32.65 -29.34 -2.99
C GLU A 184 -31.85 -28.02 -3.05
N MET A 185 -32.52 -26.87 -2.93
CA MET A 185 -31.91 -25.56 -2.96
C MET A 185 -31.16 -25.28 -1.64
N ARG A 186 -29.97 -25.85 -1.50
CA ARG A 186 -29.17 -25.85 -0.24
C ARG A 186 -27.74 -25.34 -0.37
N ILE A 187 -27.36 -24.86 -1.55
CA ILE A 187 -26.05 -24.36 -1.82
C ILE A 187 -26.17 -22.87 -2.19
N LEU A 188 -25.32 -22.02 -1.59
CA LEU A 188 -25.04 -20.70 -2.10
C LEU A 188 -23.79 -20.77 -2.98
N GLY A 189 -23.95 -20.46 -4.26
CA GLY A 189 -22.84 -20.21 -5.17
C GLY A 189 -22.44 -18.75 -5.08
N ILE A 190 -21.15 -18.49 -4.86
CA ILE A 190 -20.57 -17.15 -4.74
C ILE A 190 -19.57 -16.99 -5.88
N GLU A 191 -19.75 -15.96 -6.70
CA GLU A 191 -18.79 -15.56 -7.71
C GLU A 191 -18.41 -14.11 -7.46
N ALA A 192 -17.11 -13.81 -7.42
CA ALA A 192 -16.59 -12.47 -7.22
C ALA A 192 -15.32 -12.26 -8.03
N THR A 193 -15.05 -11.02 -8.41
CA THR A 193 -13.81 -10.62 -9.06
C THR A 193 -12.97 -9.83 -8.08
N LEU A 194 -11.75 -10.26 -7.84
CA LEU A 194 -10.75 -9.52 -7.09
C LEU A 194 -9.87 -8.74 -8.07
N GLU A 195 -10.04 -7.44 -8.12
CA GLU A 195 -9.12 -6.55 -8.84
C GLU A 195 -7.86 -6.35 -8.01
N VAL A 196 -6.71 -6.62 -8.61
CA VAL A 196 -5.41 -6.50 -7.98
C VAL A 196 -4.59 -5.43 -8.68
N ARG A 197 -4.11 -4.45 -7.92
CA ARG A 197 -3.09 -3.50 -8.36
C ARG A 197 -1.82 -3.82 -7.61
N LEU A 198 -0.73 -3.98 -8.34
CA LEU A 198 0.55 -4.38 -7.79
C LEU A 198 1.64 -3.41 -8.22
N VAL A 199 2.46 -3.01 -7.27
CA VAL A 199 3.75 -2.35 -7.51
C VAL A 199 4.81 -3.17 -6.78
N VAL A 200 5.81 -3.63 -7.51
CA VAL A 200 6.94 -4.38 -6.95
C VAL A 200 8.16 -3.47 -6.97
N TYR A 201 8.92 -3.52 -5.89
CA TYR A 201 10.14 -2.74 -5.69
C TYR A 201 11.33 -3.66 -5.44
N GLU A 202 12.48 -3.22 -5.92
CA GLU A 202 13.78 -3.82 -5.69
C GLU A 202 14.70 -2.78 -5.03
N GLU A 203 15.47 -3.19 -4.02
CA GLU A 203 16.58 -2.37 -3.50
C GLU A 203 17.83 -2.71 -4.30
N GLU A 204 18.41 -1.69 -4.94
CA GLU A 204 19.61 -1.84 -5.75
C GLU A 204 20.74 -0.97 -5.18
N LYS A 205 21.93 -1.58 -5.02
CA LYS A 205 23.16 -0.87 -4.68
C LYS A 205 23.84 -0.38 -5.94
N ILE A 206 23.81 0.92 -6.14
CA ILE A 206 24.32 1.56 -7.35
C ILE A 206 25.57 2.34 -7.02
N GLN A 207 26.63 2.13 -7.80
CA GLN A 207 27.85 2.94 -7.75
C GLN A 207 27.69 4.17 -8.63
N ILE A 208 27.38 5.31 -8.04
CA ILE A 208 27.09 6.55 -8.76
C ILE A 208 28.39 7.35 -8.91
N LEU A 209 28.64 7.88 -10.11
CA LEU A 209 29.80 8.71 -10.38
C LEU A 209 29.64 10.10 -9.68
N GLU A 210 30.39 10.31 -8.61
CA GLU A 210 30.33 11.52 -7.80
C GLU A 210 31.24 12.63 -8.32
N ASP A 211 32.45 12.25 -8.80
CA ASP A 211 33.45 13.18 -9.27
C ASP A 211 34.42 12.53 -10.25
N MET A 212 35.09 13.36 -11.06
CA MET A 212 36.12 12.91 -11.98
C MET A 212 37.20 13.97 -12.24
N TYR A 213 38.36 13.52 -12.66
CA TYR A 213 39.42 14.38 -13.21
C TYR A 213 40.33 13.61 -14.16
N MET A 214 41.10 14.37 -14.95
CA MET A 214 42.14 13.86 -15.84
C MET A 214 43.48 14.56 -15.57
N LEU A 215 44.59 13.98 -15.98
CA LEU A 215 45.89 14.55 -15.76
C LEU A 215 46.25 15.63 -16.77
N ASP A 216 45.71 15.55 -17.96
CA ASP A 216 46.05 16.34 -19.14
C ASP A 216 44.90 17.20 -19.67
N HIS A 217 43.75 17.11 -19.05
CA HIS A 217 42.54 17.87 -19.41
C HIS A 217 41.93 18.54 -18.19
N VAL A 218 41.36 19.70 -18.41
CA VAL A 218 40.43 20.31 -17.44
C VAL A 218 39.05 19.66 -17.62
N CYS A 219 38.56 19.06 -16.57
CA CYS A 219 37.21 18.45 -16.53
C CYS A 219 36.24 19.37 -15.82
N VAL A 220 35.17 19.75 -16.50
CA VAL A 220 34.08 20.56 -15.93
C VAL A 220 32.82 19.72 -16.00
N PRO A 221 32.43 19.02 -14.91
CA PRO A 221 31.20 18.25 -14.87
C PRO A 221 29.97 19.17 -14.79
N ASP A 222 28.89 18.78 -15.45
CA ASP A 222 27.57 19.33 -15.30
C ASP A 222 26.82 18.45 -14.29
N ILE A 223 26.68 18.94 -13.06
CA ILE A 223 26.13 18.20 -11.94
C ILE A 223 24.71 18.67 -11.70
N LYS A 224 23.76 17.73 -11.68
CA LYS A 224 22.37 17.97 -11.28
C LYS A 224 21.99 17.12 -10.08
N GLU A 225 21.15 17.69 -9.23
CA GLU A 225 20.54 16.96 -8.15
C GLU A 225 19.33 16.18 -8.67
N LYS A 226 19.32 14.89 -8.39
CA LYS A 226 18.22 13.96 -8.70
C LYS A 226 17.58 13.47 -7.42
N LYS A 227 16.26 13.50 -7.37
CA LYS A 227 15.49 12.98 -6.23
C LYS A 227 15.22 11.50 -6.46
N CYS A 228 15.90 10.66 -5.72
CA CYS A 228 15.68 9.22 -5.65
C CYS A 228 14.98 8.85 -4.33
N PHE A 229 14.64 7.58 -4.16
CA PHE A 229 14.00 7.10 -2.95
C PHE A 229 14.75 5.89 -2.40
N ARG A 230 14.67 5.72 -1.08
CA ARG A 230 15.07 4.54 -0.34
C ARG A 230 13.87 4.00 0.41
N LEU A 231 13.81 2.71 0.62
CA LEU A 231 12.81 2.16 1.51
C LEU A 231 13.15 2.57 2.95
N LYS A 232 12.18 3.17 3.61
CA LYS A 232 12.31 3.52 5.03
C LYS A 232 11.66 2.45 5.90
N LEU A 233 10.44 2.08 5.56
CA LEU A 233 9.65 1.13 6.33
C LEU A 233 8.58 0.47 5.45
N GLN A 234 8.41 -0.84 5.64
CA GLN A 234 7.18 -1.55 5.28
C GLN A 234 6.64 -2.20 6.55
N ASN A 235 5.44 -1.84 6.96
CA ASN A 235 4.84 -2.31 8.20
C ASN A 235 3.39 -2.74 7.97
N HIS A 236 3.02 -3.89 8.59
CA HIS A 236 1.66 -4.42 8.64
C HIS A 236 1.24 -4.49 10.11
N SER A 237 0.45 -3.52 10.54
CA SER A 237 0.10 -3.36 11.94
C SER A 237 -1.39 -3.59 12.19
N LYS A 238 -1.74 -3.97 13.40
CA LYS A 238 -3.12 -4.29 13.77
C LYS A 238 -3.55 -3.56 15.03
N CYS A 239 -4.57 -2.73 14.89
CA CYS A 239 -5.27 -2.10 15.99
C CYS A 239 -6.43 -3.00 16.44
N ARG A 240 -6.50 -3.29 17.71
CA ARG A 240 -7.61 -4.07 18.29
C ARG A 240 -8.51 -3.17 19.08
N ILE A 241 -9.79 -3.22 18.77
CA ILE A 241 -10.85 -2.49 19.45
C ILE A 241 -11.66 -3.52 20.24
N ALA A 242 -11.93 -3.20 21.49
CA ALA A 242 -12.87 -3.95 22.35
C ALA A 242 -13.64 -2.91 23.17
N GLU A 243 -14.87 -2.62 22.77
CA GLU A 243 -15.70 -1.57 23.35
C GLU A 243 -17.08 -2.12 23.75
N GLU A 244 -17.56 -1.68 24.89
CA GLU A 244 -18.91 -1.97 25.37
C GLU A 244 -19.80 -0.76 25.10
N LEU A 245 -20.87 -0.97 24.35
CA LEU A 245 -21.86 0.06 24.05
C LEU A 245 -23.15 -0.20 24.78
N THR A 246 -23.65 0.82 25.46
CA THR A 246 -24.98 0.79 26.10
C THR A 246 -26.00 1.37 25.14
N LEU A 247 -26.96 0.57 24.71
CA LEU A 247 -27.97 0.90 23.70
C LEU A 247 -29.37 0.73 24.33
N PRO A 248 -29.85 1.73 25.10
CA PRO A 248 -31.12 1.63 25.85
C PRO A 248 -32.32 1.33 24.94
N GLU A 249 -32.27 1.79 23.68
CA GLU A 249 -33.31 1.57 22.67
C GLU A 249 -33.46 0.11 22.24
N LEU A 250 -32.44 -0.72 22.48
CA LEU A 250 -32.43 -2.15 22.15
C LEU A 250 -32.75 -3.07 23.33
N LYS A 251 -32.86 -2.53 24.55
CA LYS A 251 -32.90 -3.29 25.79
C LYS A 251 -33.93 -4.42 25.81
N ASP A 252 -35.13 -4.15 25.29
CA ASP A 252 -36.26 -5.10 25.35
C ASP A 252 -36.67 -5.60 23.95
N ASN A 253 -35.87 -5.31 22.90
CA ASN A 253 -36.26 -5.56 21.51
C ASN A 253 -35.27 -6.42 20.72
N ILE A 254 -34.14 -6.81 21.30
CA ILE A 254 -33.09 -7.54 20.60
C ILE A 254 -33.00 -8.99 21.08
N LEU A 255 -33.17 -9.94 20.19
CA LEU A 255 -33.02 -11.36 20.47
C LEU A 255 -31.66 -11.89 20.07
N GLN A 256 -31.20 -11.51 18.88
CA GLN A 256 -29.94 -11.99 18.33
C GLN A 256 -29.38 -11.01 17.29
N ILE A 257 -28.07 -10.85 17.24
CA ILE A 257 -27.37 -10.16 16.14
C ILE A 257 -27.02 -11.21 15.09
N CYS A 258 -27.45 -10.98 13.86
CA CYS A 258 -27.25 -11.93 12.75
C CYS A 258 -26.16 -11.48 11.78
N TYR A 259 -25.89 -10.17 11.70
CA TYR A 259 -24.85 -9.63 10.82
C TYR A 259 -24.27 -8.32 11.37
N CYS A 260 -22.99 -8.07 11.11
CA CYS A 260 -22.36 -6.79 11.38
C CYS A 260 -21.40 -6.41 10.25
N LYS A 261 -21.29 -5.09 9.99
CA LYS A 261 -20.40 -4.50 9.00
C LYS A 261 -19.76 -3.25 9.57
N GLY A 262 -18.46 -3.10 9.28
CA GLY A 262 -17.67 -1.95 9.71
C GLY A 262 -16.99 -1.27 8.54
N LYS A 263 -16.84 0.07 8.64
CA LYS A 263 -16.04 0.87 7.71
C LYS A 263 -15.17 1.83 8.52
N ILE A 264 -13.87 1.79 8.27
CA ILE A 264 -12.93 2.72 8.89
C ILE A 264 -12.99 4.06 8.18
N GLN A 265 -13.07 5.13 8.96
CA GLN A 265 -12.92 6.50 8.49
C GLN A 265 -11.86 7.19 9.35
N PRO A 266 -10.62 7.34 8.84
CA PRO A 266 -9.64 8.18 9.50
C PRO A 266 -10.08 9.64 9.47
N GLU A 267 -9.94 10.32 10.60
CA GLU A 267 -10.23 11.76 10.75
C GLU A 267 -8.94 12.58 10.76
N SER A 268 -7.88 12.02 11.32
CA SER A 268 -6.57 12.65 11.43
C SER A 268 -5.46 11.61 11.29
N THR A 269 -4.47 11.95 10.47
CA THR A 269 -3.22 11.19 10.35
C THR A 269 -2.08 12.17 10.52
N LYS A 270 -1.28 12.01 11.57
CA LYS A 270 -0.15 12.89 11.88
C LYS A 270 1.11 12.07 12.07
N ALA A 271 2.16 12.41 11.31
CA ALA A 271 3.48 11.87 11.54
C ALA A 271 4.20 12.66 12.63
N GLU A 272 4.67 11.99 13.66
CA GLU A 272 5.43 12.54 14.78
C GLU A 272 6.74 11.74 14.96
N GLU A 273 7.59 12.14 15.90
CA GLU A 273 8.89 11.48 16.12
C GLU A 273 8.75 10.00 16.54
N ASP A 274 7.69 9.65 17.25
CA ASP A 274 7.41 8.31 17.78
C ASP A 274 6.60 7.43 16.84
N GLY A 275 6.00 8.01 15.78
CA GLY A 275 5.20 7.25 14.83
C GLY A 275 4.15 8.07 14.09
N ILE A 276 3.26 7.36 13.42
CA ILE A 276 2.09 7.93 12.76
C ILE A 276 0.88 7.76 13.68
N HIS A 277 0.42 8.88 14.23
CA HIS A 277 -0.79 8.92 15.04
C HIS A 277 -2.02 8.93 14.13
N ILE A 278 -2.83 7.91 14.23
CA ILE A 278 -4.06 7.73 13.47
C ILE A 278 -5.23 7.87 14.44
N GLU A 279 -6.07 8.86 14.22
CA GLU A 279 -7.35 9.03 14.92
C GLU A 279 -8.47 8.86 13.92
N GLY A 280 -9.53 8.17 14.30
CA GLY A 280 -10.64 7.93 13.40
C GLY A 280 -11.83 7.27 14.08
N VAL A 281 -12.82 6.95 13.27
CA VAL A 281 -14.02 6.25 13.69
C VAL A 281 -14.22 4.98 12.88
N LEU A 282 -14.67 3.94 13.56
CA LEU A 282 -15.23 2.74 12.95
C LEU A 282 -16.74 2.95 12.85
N HIS A 283 -17.24 3.22 11.66
CA HIS A 283 -18.68 3.18 11.39
C HIS A 283 -19.14 1.74 11.49
N LEU A 284 -20.02 1.48 12.42
CA LEU A 284 -20.55 0.15 12.72
C LEU A 284 -22.02 0.09 12.35
N MET A 285 -22.41 -0.96 11.64
CA MET A 285 -23.79 -1.33 11.40
C MET A 285 -23.98 -2.79 11.79
N PHE A 286 -25.07 -3.11 12.48
CA PHE A 286 -25.48 -4.50 12.66
C PHE A 286 -26.98 -4.69 12.44
N LEU A 287 -27.31 -5.87 11.89
CA LEU A 287 -28.65 -6.38 11.71
C LEU A 287 -28.97 -7.31 12.87
N TYR A 288 -30.13 -7.15 13.47
CA TYR A 288 -30.57 -7.96 14.60
C TYR A 288 -32.01 -8.42 14.46
N VAL A 289 -32.33 -9.53 15.11
CA VAL A 289 -33.69 -10.08 15.23
C VAL A 289 -34.39 -9.40 16.41
N ARG A 290 -35.66 -9.01 16.18
CA ARG A 290 -36.57 -8.40 17.17
C ARG A 290 -37.53 -9.44 17.74
N GLU A 291 -38.12 -9.11 18.87
CA GLU A 291 -39.27 -9.83 19.44
C GLU A 291 -40.58 -9.63 18.66
N ASP A 292 -40.65 -8.61 17.80
CA ASP A 292 -41.84 -8.25 17.01
C ASP A 292 -41.95 -9.09 15.73
N ASP A 293 -42.88 -10.03 15.71
CA ASP A 293 -43.13 -10.91 14.57
C ASP A 293 -43.60 -10.16 13.29
N GLN A 294 -44.12 -8.93 13.41
CA GLN A 294 -44.52 -8.12 12.24
C GLN A 294 -43.35 -7.43 11.59
N MET A 295 -42.32 -7.09 12.36
CA MET A 295 -41.08 -6.51 11.90
C MET A 295 -39.89 -7.22 12.54
N PRO A 296 -39.58 -8.44 12.13
CA PRO A 296 -38.65 -9.33 12.86
C PRO A 296 -37.18 -8.87 12.79
N PHE A 297 -36.85 -7.93 11.89
CA PHE A 297 -35.49 -7.41 11.78
C PHE A 297 -35.39 -5.91 12.08
N GLY A 298 -34.29 -5.57 12.71
CA GLY A 298 -33.89 -4.19 12.97
C GLY A 298 -32.45 -3.96 12.56
N VAL A 299 -32.13 -2.73 12.23
CA VAL A 299 -30.77 -2.27 11.94
C VAL A 299 -30.41 -1.20 12.96
N TRP A 300 -29.20 -1.34 13.53
CA TRP A 300 -28.59 -0.30 14.33
C TRP A 300 -27.33 0.20 13.63
N GLN A 301 -27.07 1.51 13.73
CA GLN A 301 -25.88 2.15 13.19
C GLN A 301 -25.29 3.09 14.22
N GLY A 302 -23.97 3.12 14.30
CA GLY A 302 -23.24 3.99 15.20
C GLY A 302 -21.76 4.11 14.84
N MET A 303 -21.03 4.79 15.68
CA MET A 303 -19.61 5.07 15.48
C MET A 303 -18.83 4.67 16.73
N VAL A 304 -17.73 4.00 16.55
CA VAL A 304 -16.78 3.63 17.61
C VAL A 304 -15.48 4.38 17.33
N PRO A 305 -15.09 5.34 18.17
CA PRO A 305 -13.83 6.05 17.98
C PRO A 305 -12.65 5.14 18.28
N PHE A 306 -11.55 5.35 17.57
CA PHE A 306 -10.30 4.67 17.84
C PHE A 306 -9.11 5.61 17.68
N THR A 307 -8.04 5.31 18.40
CA THR A 307 -6.72 5.91 18.21
C THR A 307 -5.69 4.81 18.06
N TYR A 308 -4.75 5.00 17.18
CA TYR A 308 -3.70 4.02 16.95
C TYR A 308 -2.36 4.71 16.64
N LEU A 309 -1.29 4.23 17.24
CA LEU A 309 0.08 4.63 16.94
C LEU A 309 0.72 3.56 16.06
N LEU A 310 0.96 3.92 14.80
CA LEU A 310 1.71 3.11 13.87
C LEU A 310 3.19 3.48 14.00
N GLU A 311 4.03 2.56 14.48
CA GLU A 311 5.45 2.79 14.59
C GLU A 311 6.06 3.11 13.22
N ASN A 312 6.82 4.19 13.12
CA ASN A 312 7.56 4.58 11.94
C ASN A 312 9.06 4.58 12.20
N GLY A 313 9.87 4.64 11.15
CA GLY A 313 11.32 4.69 11.26
C GLY A 313 11.90 6.06 11.69
N GLY A 314 11.05 6.99 12.25
CA GLY A 314 11.44 8.38 12.60
C GLY A 314 11.48 9.34 11.40
N GLY A 315 11.36 10.65 11.63
CA GLY A 315 11.36 11.71 10.61
C GLY A 315 10.03 11.91 9.88
N GLU A 316 9.87 13.04 9.22
CA GLU A 316 8.69 13.33 8.41
C GLU A 316 8.72 12.51 7.12
N PRO A 317 7.71 11.67 6.84
CA PRO A 317 7.60 10.95 5.58
C PRO A 317 7.12 11.89 4.48
N GLU A 318 7.87 12.02 3.38
CA GLU A 318 7.42 12.77 2.19
C GLU A 318 6.43 11.98 1.31
N ALA A 319 6.43 10.66 1.41
CA ALA A 319 5.52 9.81 0.65
C ALA A 319 5.09 8.64 1.51
N GLU A 320 3.89 8.75 2.07
CA GLU A 320 3.22 7.66 2.76
C GLU A 320 2.15 7.06 1.85
N GLU A 321 2.21 5.74 1.72
CA GLU A 321 1.06 5.00 1.26
C GLU A 321 0.54 4.22 2.46
N LEU A 322 -0.58 4.68 3.00
CA LEU A 322 -1.26 4.09 4.13
C LEU A 322 -2.60 3.54 3.65
N ASP A 323 -2.74 2.23 3.75
CA ASP A 323 -3.98 1.53 3.50
C ASP A 323 -4.52 0.93 4.79
N TRP A 324 -5.86 0.84 4.90
CA TRP A 324 -6.53 0.28 6.06
C TRP A 324 -7.71 -0.59 5.66
N THR A 325 -7.94 -1.61 6.46
CA THR A 325 -9.08 -2.51 6.27
C THR A 325 -9.58 -3.04 7.61
N VAL A 326 -10.86 -3.40 7.66
CA VAL A 326 -11.44 -4.15 8.79
C VAL A 326 -11.21 -5.64 8.51
N GLU A 327 -10.26 -6.25 9.22
CA GLU A 327 -9.98 -7.68 9.07
C GLU A 327 -11.01 -8.55 9.77
N GLN A 328 -11.40 -8.14 10.97
CA GLN A 328 -12.35 -8.87 11.80
C GLN A 328 -13.30 -7.91 12.49
N LEU A 329 -14.56 -8.27 12.56
CA LEU A 329 -15.58 -7.54 13.29
C LEU A 329 -16.58 -8.52 13.86
N SER A 330 -16.89 -8.35 15.14
CA SER A 330 -17.95 -9.09 15.79
C SER A 330 -18.68 -8.19 16.78
N VAL A 331 -19.99 -8.38 16.88
CA VAL A 331 -20.85 -7.71 17.86
C VAL A 331 -21.60 -8.77 18.65
N GLY A 332 -21.39 -8.82 19.95
CA GLY A 332 -22.01 -9.77 20.86
C GLY A 332 -23.00 -9.10 21.80
N LEU A 333 -24.14 -9.76 22.08
CA LEU A 333 -25.08 -9.31 23.08
C LEU A 333 -24.57 -9.66 24.49
N MET A 334 -24.54 -8.68 25.37
CA MET A 334 -24.23 -8.87 26.79
C MET A 334 -25.48 -8.90 27.69
N GLY A 335 -26.64 -8.49 27.16
CA GLY A 335 -27.90 -8.36 27.89
C GLY A 335 -28.18 -6.92 28.35
N ASN A 336 -29.42 -6.64 28.74
CA ASN A 336 -29.86 -5.31 29.21
C ASN A 336 -29.64 -4.14 28.25
N GLY A 337 -29.55 -4.41 26.94
CA GLY A 337 -29.24 -3.38 25.93
C GLY A 337 -27.74 -3.04 25.84
N GLU A 338 -26.89 -3.90 26.36
CA GLU A 338 -25.45 -3.78 26.22
C GLU A 338 -24.94 -4.72 25.14
N VAL A 339 -24.01 -4.21 24.31
CA VAL A 339 -23.34 -4.97 23.24
C VAL A 339 -21.83 -4.79 23.35
N GLU A 340 -21.09 -5.87 23.15
CA GLU A 340 -19.64 -5.86 23.03
C GLU A 340 -19.24 -5.82 21.55
N VAL A 341 -18.46 -4.82 21.18
CA VAL A 341 -17.89 -4.67 19.84
C VAL A 341 -16.43 -5.07 19.88
N LYS A 342 -16.04 -6.07 19.09
CA LYS A 342 -14.65 -6.46 18.89
C LYS A 342 -14.29 -6.29 17.42
N ALA A 343 -13.24 -5.52 17.15
CA ALA A 343 -12.72 -5.33 15.81
C ALA A 343 -11.21 -5.45 15.75
N VAL A 344 -10.70 -5.92 14.62
CA VAL A 344 -9.29 -5.88 14.26
C VAL A 344 -9.19 -5.03 13.00
N LEU A 345 -8.55 -3.88 13.14
CA LEU A 345 -8.26 -2.96 12.04
C LEU A 345 -6.81 -3.20 11.61
N ALA A 346 -6.58 -3.49 10.34
CA ALA A 346 -5.25 -3.60 9.78
C ALA A 346 -4.85 -2.27 9.13
N PHE A 347 -3.61 -1.86 9.38
CA PHE A 347 -2.96 -0.70 8.77
C PHE A 347 -1.70 -1.18 8.07
N ASN A 348 -1.63 -0.97 6.75
CA ASN A 348 -0.48 -1.29 5.94
C ASN A 348 0.20 0.01 5.54
N CYS A 349 1.45 0.18 5.92
CA CYS A 349 2.23 1.37 5.65
C CYS A 349 3.46 1.03 4.81
N PHE A 350 3.67 1.78 3.75
CA PHE A 350 4.87 1.74 2.93
C PHE A 350 5.47 3.14 2.85
N GLN A 351 6.61 3.34 3.50
CA GLN A 351 7.28 4.64 3.58
C GLN A 351 8.54 4.66 2.72
N LYS A 352 8.65 5.71 1.92
CA LYS A 352 9.82 6.01 1.10
C LYS A 352 10.52 7.25 1.65
N GLU A 353 11.82 7.16 1.82
CA GLU A 353 12.65 8.30 2.20
C GLU A 353 13.29 8.91 0.95
N PRO A 354 13.16 10.24 0.71
CA PRO A 354 13.82 10.87 -0.41
C PRO A 354 15.32 10.97 -0.16
N VAL A 355 16.10 10.64 -1.17
CA VAL A 355 17.56 10.76 -1.20
C VAL A 355 17.94 11.70 -2.35
N MET A 356 18.59 12.81 -2.03
CA MET A 356 19.13 13.72 -3.04
C MET A 356 20.48 13.20 -3.50
N VAL A 357 20.57 12.84 -4.77
CA VAL A 357 21.77 12.30 -5.40
C VAL A 357 22.34 13.30 -6.37
N GLN A 358 23.61 13.64 -6.22
CA GLN A 358 24.33 14.43 -7.22
C GLN A 358 24.71 13.53 -8.39
N ASN A 359 24.18 13.84 -9.55
CA ASN A 359 24.39 13.08 -10.79
C ASN A 359 25.14 13.94 -11.82
N ILE A 360 26.17 13.38 -12.40
CA ILE A 360 26.92 14.04 -13.50
C ILE A 360 26.24 13.69 -14.81
N GLU A 361 25.46 14.62 -15.38
CA GLU A 361 24.76 14.38 -16.65
C GLU A 361 25.71 14.43 -17.85
N SER A 362 26.70 15.31 -17.80
CA SER A 362 27.70 15.49 -18.86
C SER A 362 28.97 16.10 -18.29
N ALA A 363 30.06 16.05 -19.06
CA ALA A 363 31.30 16.71 -18.72
C ALA A 363 31.96 17.30 -19.96
N LYS A 364 32.52 18.49 -19.79
CA LYS A 364 33.37 19.13 -20.80
C LYS A 364 34.83 18.84 -20.50
N PHE A 365 35.54 18.32 -21.48
CA PHE A 365 36.97 18.05 -21.42
C PHE A 365 37.70 19.04 -22.33
N THR A 366 38.57 19.85 -21.75
CA THR A 366 39.40 20.82 -22.47
C THR A 366 40.86 20.42 -22.31
N PRO A 367 41.60 20.12 -23.38
CA PRO A 367 43.02 19.83 -23.29
C PRO A 367 43.77 21.00 -22.63
N MET A 368 44.68 20.69 -21.74
CA MET A 368 45.58 21.67 -21.16
C MET A 368 46.63 22.08 -22.20
N SER A 369 47.03 23.34 -22.14
CA SER A 369 48.10 23.81 -23.04
C SER A 369 49.45 23.17 -22.69
N THR A 370 50.35 23.04 -23.64
CA THR A 370 51.71 22.51 -23.43
C THR A 370 52.47 23.33 -22.36
N GLU A 371 52.23 24.62 -22.33
CA GLU A 371 52.82 25.53 -21.38
C GLU A 371 52.31 25.26 -19.94
N GLU A 372 51.03 24.96 -19.77
CA GLU A 372 50.46 24.56 -18.46
C GLU A 372 51.02 23.24 -17.98
N LEU A 373 51.21 22.29 -18.87
CA LEU A 373 51.77 20.96 -18.54
C LEU A 373 53.24 21.03 -18.16
N GLU A 374 54.05 21.84 -18.91
CA GLU A 374 55.47 22.00 -18.66
C GLU A 374 55.78 22.81 -17.39
N ASN A 375 54.93 23.77 -17.01
CA ASN A 375 55.07 24.59 -15.81
C ASN A 375 54.63 23.90 -14.52
N ARG A 376 54.19 22.66 -14.56
CA ARG A 376 53.80 21.91 -13.37
C ARG A 376 55.02 21.57 -12.51
N PRO A 377 54.91 21.80 -11.18
CA PRO A 377 56.01 21.42 -10.28
C PRO A 377 56.10 19.88 -10.22
N GLY A 378 57.31 19.35 -10.38
CA GLY A 378 57.56 17.90 -10.27
C GLY A 378 57.38 17.35 -8.84
N ILE A 379 57.51 18.20 -7.81
CA ILE A 379 57.33 17.84 -6.40
C ILE A 379 56.57 18.97 -5.72
N VAL A 380 55.48 18.64 -4.99
CA VAL A 380 54.72 19.60 -4.18
C VAL A 380 54.68 19.13 -2.72
N GLY A 381 55.22 19.98 -1.83
CA GLY A 381 55.03 19.80 -0.38
C GLY A 381 53.74 20.46 0.07
N TYR A 382 52.85 19.68 0.70
CA TYR A 382 51.57 20.18 1.16
C TYR A 382 51.31 19.84 2.64
N PHE A 383 50.90 20.85 3.41
CA PHE A 383 50.45 20.66 4.78
C PHE A 383 48.95 20.35 4.78
N VAL A 384 48.58 19.13 5.17
CA VAL A 384 47.18 18.66 5.19
C VAL A 384 46.39 19.49 6.20
N LYS A 385 45.22 19.95 5.77
CA LYS A 385 44.27 20.74 6.59
C LYS A 385 43.06 19.84 6.91
N ASN A 386 42.33 20.26 7.94
CA ASN A 386 41.08 19.58 8.28
C ASN A 386 40.06 19.71 7.11
N GLY A 387 39.49 18.57 6.65
CA GLY A 387 38.60 18.50 5.49
C GLY A 387 39.30 18.16 4.17
N ASP A 388 40.61 18.08 4.09
CA ASP A 388 41.32 17.62 2.91
C ASP A 388 41.16 16.11 2.74
N THR A 389 40.92 15.68 1.50
CA THR A 389 40.91 14.25 1.10
C THR A 389 42.01 14.00 0.09
N LEU A 390 42.53 12.79 0.04
CA LEU A 390 43.51 12.38 -0.99
C LEU A 390 42.98 12.62 -2.40
N TRP A 391 41.69 12.41 -2.61
CA TRP A 391 41.01 12.68 -3.87
C TRP A 391 41.13 14.17 -4.27
N ASN A 392 40.70 15.07 -3.37
CA ASN A 392 40.74 16.51 -3.63
C ASN A 392 42.16 17.03 -3.89
N LEU A 393 43.16 16.49 -3.17
CA LEU A 393 44.55 16.83 -3.39
C LEU A 393 45.05 16.30 -4.73
N ALA A 394 44.77 15.05 -5.08
CA ALA A 394 45.14 14.48 -6.36
C ALA A 394 44.52 15.24 -7.54
N LYS A 395 43.25 15.59 -7.46
CA LYS A 395 42.54 16.43 -8.43
C LYS A 395 43.15 17.82 -8.54
N LYS A 396 43.42 18.48 -7.41
CA LYS A 396 43.99 19.82 -7.37
C LYS A 396 45.37 19.92 -7.99
N TYR A 397 46.20 18.90 -7.78
CA TYR A 397 47.58 18.87 -8.29
C TYR A 397 47.75 18.03 -9.54
N ASN A 398 46.62 17.55 -10.14
CA ASN A 398 46.58 16.71 -11.35
C ASN A 398 47.60 15.55 -11.26
N THR A 399 47.51 14.77 -10.18
CA THR A 399 48.37 13.61 -9.93
C THR A 399 47.53 12.38 -9.59
N THR A 400 48.14 11.21 -9.51
CA THR A 400 47.43 9.99 -9.19
C THR A 400 47.34 9.79 -7.68
N CYS A 401 46.20 9.29 -7.16
CA CYS A 401 46.03 8.97 -5.75
C CYS A 401 47.00 7.86 -5.27
N LEU A 402 47.55 7.06 -6.17
CA LEU A 402 48.48 5.96 -5.87
C LEU A 402 49.83 6.44 -5.28
N LEU A 403 50.25 7.67 -5.56
CA LEU A 403 51.50 8.22 -4.99
C LEU A 403 51.42 8.47 -3.48
N TYR A 404 50.25 8.44 -2.89
CA TYR A 404 50.05 8.64 -1.44
C TYR A 404 49.92 7.34 -0.63
N THR A 405 49.93 6.18 -1.29
CA THR A 405 49.87 4.87 -0.62
C THR A 405 51.21 4.37 -0.10
N SER A 406 52.31 5.15 -0.29
CA SER A 406 53.59 4.86 0.38
C SER A 406 53.40 5.03 1.89
N PRO A 407 53.69 4.03 2.73
CA PRO A 407 53.56 4.16 4.16
C PRO A 407 54.51 5.28 4.61
N SER A 408 53.96 6.31 5.27
CA SER A 408 54.77 7.30 6.00
C SER A 408 55.76 6.52 6.88
N PRO A 409 57.08 6.92 6.90
CA PRO A 409 58.01 6.30 7.81
C PRO A 409 57.42 6.45 9.23
N ARG A 410 57.10 5.32 9.86
CA ARG A 410 56.68 5.35 11.27
C ARG A 410 57.82 5.93 12.04
N ASP A 411 57.59 7.02 12.77
CA ASP A 411 58.52 7.52 13.76
C ASP A 411 58.92 6.33 14.66
N PRO A 412 60.23 6.11 14.89
CA PRO A 412 60.66 5.11 15.81
C PRO A 412 60.06 5.45 17.17
N LYS A 413 59.26 4.55 17.71
CA LYS A 413 58.76 4.63 19.08
C LYS A 413 59.98 4.82 20.01
N THR A 414 60.12 5.99 20.59
CA THR A 414 60.91 6.13 21.80
C THR A 414 60.21 5.36 22.90
N SER A 415 60.89 4.35 23.39
CA SER A 415 60.56 3.51 24.53
C SER A 415 60.37 4.28 25.81
#